data_905cd8b6aa0ca744c69a987c2d38853d
#
_entry.id   905cd8b6aa0ca744c69a987c2d38853d
#
_cell.length_a   1.000
_cell.length_b   1.000
_cell.length_c   1.000
_cell.angle_alpha   90.00
_cell.angle_beta   90.00
_cell.angle_gamma   90.00
#
_symmetry.space_group_name_H-M   'P 1'
#
loop_
_entity.id
_entity.type
_entity.pdbx_description
1 polymer ?
#
loop_
_entity_poly.entity_id
_entity_poly.type
_entity_poly.pdbx_seq_one_letter_code
_entity_poly.pdbx_strand_id
1 'polypeptide(L)'
;MRFSLATLVFASALALGACGGGGGSGSGGAVSSASPAAAATPDFTVPRTFAAVLQNVGENGPADAARIDALASAPYDALLIDEIGTSSSAYASTQAAIVSRLHASAGSSLAHKLVFGYVDIGEAESFRAYWQVGWTPGTPSFVLSGTDPNGFAGDYPVNFASPTWQAIVFGSPASLIDRAIADGFDGVYLDWVTGYTFAPVIAANPNAQATMASFVAAIATYAKAKKPGFTIVAQNARELSTDSRYLEAVDAVLQEDLFFSNSATQAGDIAQNSAVTSQLLTELSALRFAGKPVFSIDYATTSANATSAYTRARSAGVIEYVSDRALGALSSFAPP
;
A
#
# COMPACT_ATOMS: atom_id res chain seq x y z
N MET A 1 25.33 -2.44 24.18
CA MET A 1 25.01 -3.67 23.44
C MET A 1 24.80 -3.26 21.99
N ARG A 2 25.61 -3.77 21.09
CA ARG A 2 25.52 -3.42 19.66
C ARG A 2 24.55 -4.38 19.02
N PHE A 3 23.41 -3.90 18.56
CA PHE A 3 22.52 -4.66 17.69
C PHE A 3 22.86 -4.34 16.24
N SER A 4 23.30 -5.38 15.54
CA SER A 4 23.60 -5.37 14.10
C SER A 4 22.29 -5.45 13.34
N LEU A 5 22.01 -4.47 12.48
CA LEU A 5 20.93 -4.53 11.49
C LEU A 5 21.30 -5.62 10.48
N ALA A 6 20.54 -6.68 10.45
CA ALA A 6 20.58 -7.67 9.38
C ALA A 6 19.64 -7.20 8.25
N THR A 7 20.22 -6.57 7.25
CA THR A 7 19.54 -6.37 5.96
C THR A 7 19.36 -7.73 5.32
N LEU A 8 18.15 -8.28 5.30
CA LEU A 8 17.84 -9.50 4.60
C LEU A 8 17.83 -9.24 3.10
N VAL A 9 18.95 -9.48 2.45
CA VAL A 9 19.06 -9.54 0.99
C VAL A 9 18.65 -10.96 0.59
N PHE A 10 17.44 -11.14 0.06
CA PHE A 10 17.08 -12.38 -0.61
C PHE A 10 17.71 -12.40 -2.00
N ALA A 11 18.79 -13.15 -2.13
CA ALA A 11 19.33 -13.52 -3.43
C ALA A 11 18.54 -14.73 -3.98
N SER A 12 17.67 -14.48 -4.94
CA SER A 12 17.04 -15.56 -5.70
C SER A 12 18.04 -16.10 -6.70
N ALA A 13 18.55 -17.30 -6.46
CA ALA A 13 19.38 -18.02 -7.39
C ALA A 13 18.55 -18.53 -8.58
N LEU A 14 18.73 -17.94 -9.75
CA LEU A 14 18.27 -18.52 -11.01
C LEU A 14 19.16 -19.72 -11.35
N ALA A 15 18.61 -20.92 -11.31
CA ALA A 15 19.22 -22.10 -11.87
C ALA A 15 18.99 -22.11 -13.39
N LEU A 16 20.02 -21.78 -14.16
CA LEU A 16 20.04 -22.03 -15.60
C LEU A 16 20.26 -23.53 -15.83
N GLY A 17 19.19 -24.22 -16.20
CA GLY A 17 19.27 -25.57 -16.74
C GLY A 17 19.60 -25.51 -18.23
N ALA A 18 20.84 -25.80 -18.58
CA ALA A 18 21.23 -26.09 -19.96
C ALA A 18 20.83 -27.53 -20.30
N CYS A 19 19.97 -27.70 -21.35
CA CYS A 19 19.78 -28.97 -22.02
C CYS A 19 20.07 -28.78 -23.50
N GLY A 20 21.06 -29.55 -23.94
CA GLY A 20 21.57 -29.53 -25.28
C GLY A 20 20.77 -30.38 -26.28
N GLY A 21 20.85 -29.99 -27.52
CA GLY A 21 21.02 -30.71 -28.73
C GLY A 21 19.95 -31.69 -29.23
N GLY A 22 19.37 -31.36 -30.40
CA GLY A 22 18.66 -32.30 -31.24
C GLY A 22 18.18 -31.61 -32.50
N GLY A 23 18.86 -31.77 -33.65
CA GLY A 23 18.49 -31.21 -34.92
C GLY A 23 17.25 -31.86 -35.50
N GLY A 24 16.43 -31.04 -36.17
CA GLY A 24 15.29 -31.45 -37.00
C GLY A 24 14.92 -30.30 -37.93
N SER A 25 15.22 -30.47 -39.21
CA SER A 25 14.81 -29.62 -40.32
C SER A 25 13.29 -29.71 -40.53
N GLY A 26 12.61 -28.56 -40.60
CA GLY A 26 11.18 -28.54 -40.94
C GLY A 26 10.65 -27.13 -41.18
N SER A 27 10.42 -26.79 -42.44
CA SER A 27 9.49 -25.84 -43.07
C SER A 27 9.18 -24.52 -42.34
N GLY A 28 9.52 -23.42 -43.05
CA GLY A 28 9.19 -22.04 -42.71
C GLY A 28 7.70 -21.79 -42.49
N GLY A 29 7.33 -21.62 -41.24
CA GLY A 29 6.12 -20.96 -40.82
C GLY A 29 6.47 -19.52 -40.49
N ALA A 30 5.80 -18.57 -41.14
CA ALA A 30 5.93 -17.16 -40.81
C ALA A 30 5.56 -16.95 -39.35
N VAL A 31 6.54 -16.61 -38.51
CA VAL A 31 6.31 -16.11 -37.16
C VAL A 31 5.59 -14.77 -37.27
N SER A 32 4.29 -14.79 -37.09
CA SER A 32 3.53 -13.58 -36.84
C SER A 32 4.14 -12.90 -35.62
N SER A 33 4.82 -11.79 -35.82
CA SER A 33 5.22 -10.91 -34.75
C SER A 33 3.94 -10.36 -34.14
N ALA A 34 3.47 -10.98 -33.04
CA ALA A 34 2.43 -10.40 -32.21
C ALA A 34 2.91 -9.02 -31.78
N SER A 35 2.20 -7.99 -32.24
CA SER A 35 2.36 -6.64 -31.68
C SER A 35 2.27 -6.73 -30.16
N PRO A 36 3.13 -6.03 -29.39
CA PRO A 36 2.97 -6.00 -27.96
C PRO A 36 1.55 -5.57 -27.64
N ALA A 37 0.85 -6.36 -26.84
CA ALA A 37 -0.50 -6.00 -26.38
C ALA A 37 -0.44 -4.59 -25.80
N ALA A 38 -1.36 -3.73 -26.21
CA ALA A 38 -1.48 -2.40 -25.63
C ALA A 38 -1.66 -2.57 -24.11
N ALA A 39 -0.96 -1.73 -23.33
CA ALA A 39 -1.12 -1.74 -21.88
C ALA A 39 -2.61 -1.60 -21.54
N ALA A 40 -3.09 -2.42 -20.60
CA ALA A 40 -4.47 -2.34 -20.14
C ALA A 40 -4.72 -0.95 -19.56
N THR A 41 -5.91 -0.39 -19.85
CA THR A 41 -6.31 0.89 -19.26
C THR A 41 -6.80 0.64 -17.83
N PRO A 42 -6.37 1.44 -16.84
CA PRO A 42 -6.89 1.32 -15.48
C PRO A 42 -8.40 1.55 -15.40
N ASP A 43 -9.08 0.79 -14.54
CA ASP A 43 -10.54 0.90 -14.35
C ASP A 43 -10.96 2.12 -13.51
N PHE A 44 -10.01 2.97 -13.10
CA PHE A 44 -10.27 4.19 -12.34
C PHE A 44 -9.51 5.39 -12.91
N THR A 45 -9.94 6.59 -12.56
CA THR A 45 -9.25 7.82 -12.95
C THR A 45 -7.91 7.92 -12.21
N VAL A 46 -6.80 7.78 -12.93
CA VAL A 46 -5.47 7.85 -12.35
C VAL A 46 -5.13 9.29 -11.97
N PRO A 47 -4.88 9.60 -10.69
CA PRO A 47 -4.47 10.92 -10.27
C PRO A 47 -3.04 11.22 -10.74
N ARG A 48 -2.72 12.48 -10.98
CA ARG A 48 -1.37 12.91 -11.35
C ARG A 48 -0.49 13.21 -10.14
N THR A 49 -1.14 13.53 -9.02
CA THR A 49 -0.49 13.86 -7.74
C THR A 49 -1.26 13.23 -6.60
N PHE A 50 -0.56 12.83 -5.55
CA PHE A 50 -1.21 12.37 -4.33
C PHE A 50 -0.43 12.84 -3.10
N ALA A 51 -1.09 12.80 -1.94
CA ALA A 51 -0.46 12.99 -0.65
C ALA A 51 -0.95 11.93 0.32
N ALA A 52 -0.09 11.52 1.25
CA ALA A 52 -0.40 10.61 2.33
C ALA A 52 -0.26 11.35 3.66
N VAL A 53 -1.34 11.36 4.45
CA VAL A 53 -1.36 11.89 5.82
C VAL A 53 -2.11 10.89 6.67
N LEU A 54 -1.38 10.04 7.40
CA LEU A 54 -1.94 8.91 8.12
C LEU A 54 -2.12 9.18 9.61
N GLN A 55 -1.57 10.29 10.13
CA GLN A 55 -1.66 10.59 11.55
C GLN A 55 -2.38 11.91 11.79
N ASN A 56 -3.12 12.00 12.90
CA ASN A 56 -3.83 13.19 13.33
C ASN A 56 -4.88 13.74 12.34
N VAL A 57 -5.27 12.95 11.36
CA VAL A 57 -6.46 13.22 10.56
C VAL A 57 -7.60 12.49 11.22
N GLY A 58 -7.87 12.94 12.41
CA GLY A 58 -8.92 12.42 13.16
C GLY A 58 -8.55 11.46 14.30
N GLU A 59 -7.32 11.14 14.58
CA GLU A 59 -6.89 10.03 15.43
C GLU A 59 -7.06 10.26 16.95
N ASN A 60 -7.06 11.49 17.44
CA ASN A 60 -7.02 11.77 18.88
C ASN A 60 -8.01 12.88 19.31
N GLY A 61 -9.23 12.83 18.85
CA GLY A 61 -10.23 13.83 19.22
C GLY A 61 -10.99 14.40 18.02
N PRO A 62 -11.70 15.51 18.18
CA PRO A 62 -12.35 16.16 17.04
C PRO A 62 -11.28 16.45 15.98
N ALA A 63 -11.58 16.04 14.76
CA ALA A 63 -10.72 16.26 13.62
C ALA A 63 -10.19 17.69 13.63
N ASP A 64 -8.87 17.86 13.50
CA ASP A 64 -8.27 19.19 13.41
C ASP A 64 -8.77 19.85 12.12
N ALA A 65 -9.71 20.77 12.25
CA ALA A 65 -10.34 21.47 11.14
C ALA A 65 -9.29 22.17 10.25
N ALA A 66 -8.24 22.72 10.84
CA ALA A 66 -7.18 23.39 10.09
C ALA A 66 -6.39 22.38 9.21
N ARG A 67 -6.20 21.17 9.70
CA ARG A 67 -5.55 20.10 8.93
C ARG A 67 -6.41 19.63 7.76
N ILE A 68 -7.70 19.43 7.99
CA ILE A 68 -8.64 19.06 6.93
C ILE A 68 -8.73 20.17 5.88
N ASP A 69 -8.75 21.43 6.30
CA ASP A 69 -8.74 22.57 5.38
C ASP A 69 -7.43 22.67 4.60
N ALA A 70 -6.30 22.33 5.21
CA ALA A 70 -5.02 22.23 4.51
C ALA A 70 -5.04 21.12 3.45
N LEU A 71 -5.56 19.93 3.78
CA LEU A 71 -5.73 18.82 2.83
C LEU A 71 -6.69 19.19 1.69
N ALA A 72 -7.80 19.83 2.01
CA ALA A 72 -8.76 20.28 1.01
C ALA A 72 -8.18 21.34 0.06
N SER A 73 -7.36 22.26 0.58
CA SER A 73 -6.77 23.35 -0.19
C SER A 73 -5.52 22.95 -0.97
N ALA A 74 -4.86 21.85 -0.60
CA ALA A 74 -3.63 21.40 -1.25
C ALA A 74 -3.91 20.91 -2.69
N PRO A 75 -2.98 21.16 -3.64
CA PRO A 75 -3.20 20.84 -5.06
C PRO A 75 -2.89 19.36 -5.37
N TYR A 76 -3.40 18.42 -4.56
CA TYR A 76 -3.29 17.00 -4.81
C TYR A 76 -4.59 16.44 -5.40
N ASP A 77 -4.47 15.56 -6.38
CA ASP A 77 -5.61 14.89 -7.01
C ASP A 77 -6.17 13.77 -6.12
N ALA A 78 -5.29 13.11 -5.38
CA ALA A 78 -5.66 12.05 -4.46
C ALA A 78 -5.07 12.27 -3.07
N LEU A 79 -5.80 11.82 -2.07
CA LEU A 79 -5.38 11.84 -0.67
C LEU A 79 -5.49 10.43 -0.11
N LEU A 80 -4.43 9.97 0.55
CA LEU A 80 -4.41 8.80 1.40
C LEU A 80 -4.47 9.28 2.85
N ILE A 81 -5.54 8.94 3.54
CA ILE A 81 -5.76 9.32 4.95
C ILE A 81 -6.09 8.08 5.77
N ASP A 82 -5.91 8.16 7.09
CA ASP A 82 -6.35 7.07 7.96
C ASP A 82 -7.88 6.94 7.88
N GLU A 83 -8.33 5.77 7.44
CA GLU A 83 -9.75 5.48 7.29
C GLU A 83 -10.43 5.32 8.64
N ILE A 84 -9.74 4.70 9.58
CA ILE A 84 -10.35 4.36 10.84
C ILE A 84 -9.78 5.28 11.89
N GLY A 85 -10.48 6.35 12.12
CA GLY A 85 -10.26 7.08 13.34
C GLY A 85 -10.33 6.10 14.51
N THR A 86 -9.42 6.28 15.44
CA THR A 86 -9.30 5.48 16.65
C THR A 86 -10.64 5.29 17.35
N SER A 87 -10.80 4.19 17.92
CA SER A 87 -11.55 3.67 19.06
C SER A 87 -12.83 4.36 19.56
N SER A 88 -13.31 5.50 19.07
CA SER A 88 -14.54 6.08 19.58
C SER A 88 -15.65 6.13 18.54
N SER A 89 -16.85 5.74 18.92
CA SER A 89 -18.07 5.84 18.11
C SER A 89 -18.38 7.29 17.65
N ALA A 90 -17.85 8.30 18.33
CA ALA A 90 -17.92 9.70 17.94
C ALA A 90 -17.12 9.98 16.65
N TYR A 91 -16.20 9.11 16.31
CA TYR A 91 -15.29 9.25 15.20
C TYR A 91 -15.89 8.79 13.86
N ALA A 92 -16.64 7.71 13.85
CA ALA A 92 -17.26 7.16 12.64
C ALA A 92 -18.20 8.18 11.96
N SER A 93 -18.92 8.99 12.74
CA SER A 93 -19.77 10.04 12.18
C SER A 93 -18.99 11.24 11.61
N THR A 94 -17.74 11.41 12.01
CA THR A 94 -16.87 12.50 11.56
C THR A 94 -16.12 12.13 10.28
N GLN A 95 -15.81 10.84 10.08
CA GLN A 95 -15.03 10.37 8.93
C GLN A 95 -15.75 10.63 7.60
N ALA A 96 -17.04 10.27 7.51
CA ALA A 96 -17.85 10.56 6.33
C ALA A 96 -17.90 12.06 6.00
N ALA A 97 -17.96 12.94 7.02
CA ALA A 97 -17.92 14.38 6.82
C ALA A 97 -16.56 14.87 6.32
N ILE A 98 -15.46 14.30 6.80
CA ILE A 98 -14.11 14.59 6.31
C ILE A 98 -13.99 14.20 4.84
N VAL A 99 -14.34 12.96 4.49
CA VAL A 99 -14.30 12.46 3.11
C VAL A 99 -15.15 13.34 2.20
N SER A 100 -16.37 13.67 2.61
CA SER A 100 -17.26 14.57 1.86
C SER A 100 -16.64 15.98 1.65
N ARG A 101 -15.99 16.54 2.67
CA ARG A 101 -15.29 17.84 2.58
C ARG A 101 -14.11 17.79 1.60
N LEU A 102 -13.36 16.69 1.60
CA LEU A 102 -12.23 16.50 0.68
C LEU A 102 -12.72 16.30 -0.76
N HIS A 103 -13.75 15.50 -0.97
CA HIS A 103 -14.38 15.34 -2.29
C HIS A 103 -14.93 16.66 -2.86
N ALA A 104 -15.43 17.56 -2.01
CA ALA A 104 -15.92 18.88 -2.45
C ALA A 104 -14.80 19.81 -2.93
N SER A 105 -13.53 19.42 -2.82
CA SER A 105 -12.38 20.22 -3.21
C SER A 105 -11.73 19.70 -4.50
N ALA A 106 -11.13 20.62 -5.27
CA ALA A 106 -10.42 20.26 -6.50
C ALA A 106 -9.00 19.77 -6.22
N GLY A 107 -8.52 18.87 -7.06
CA GLY A 107 -7.10 18.50 -7.17
C GLY A 107 -6.33 19.41 -8.12
N SER A 108 -5.12 19.01 -8.48
CA SER A 108 -4.29 19.70 -9.48
C SER A 108 -4.80 19.48 -10.90
N SER A 109 -5.40 18.33 -11.17
CA SER A 109 -5.93 17.94 -12.49
C SER A 109 -7.34 17.38 -12.44
N LEU A 110 -7.88 17.09 -11.27
CA LEU A 110 -9.23 16.58 -11.06
C LEU A 110 -10.14 17.64 -10.47
N ALA A 111 -11.40 17.68 -10.94
CA ALA A 111 -12.42 18.57 -10.39
C ALA A 111 -12.79 18.24 -8.94
N HIS A 112 -12.63 16.98 -8.56
CA HIS A 112 -12.87 16.46 -7.23
C HIS A 112 -11.69 15.55 -6.84
N LYS A 113 -11.24 15.65 -5.60
CA LYS A 113 -10.17 14.79 -5.10
C LYS A 113 -10.69 13.37 -4.95
N LEU A 114 -9.80 12.39 -5.21
CA LEU A 114 -9.99 11.01 -4.76
C LEU A 114 -9.52 10.88 -3.32
N VAL A 115 -10.20 10.06 -2.53
CA VAL A 115 -9.85 9.85 -1.11
C VAL A 115 -9.75 8.35 -0.86
N PHE A 116 -8.57 7.88 -0.49
CA PHE A 116 -8.28 6.49 -0.15
C PHE A 116 -8.11 6.33 1.35
N GLY A 117 -8.73 5.28 1.91
CA GLY A 117 -8.61 4.95 3.32
C GLY A 117 -7.45 3.99 3.57
N TYR A 118 -6.64 4.26 4.60
CA TYR A 118 -5.62 3.34 5.07
C TYR A 118 -6.27 2.15 5.80
N VAL A 119 -5.86 0.94 5.47
CA VAL A 119 -6.29 -0.30 6.12
C VAL A 119 -5.12 -1.26 6.22
N ASP A 120 -4.67 -1.55 7.45
CA ASP A 120 -3.68 -2.58 7.68
C ASP A 120 -4.33 -3.97 7.62
N ILE A 121 -3.80 -4.86 6.77
CA ILE A 121 -4.28 -6.22 6.61
C ILE A 121 -3.29 -7.30 7.08
N GLY A 122 -2.04 -6.90 7.32
CA GLY A 122 -0.96 -7.79 7.76
C GLY A 122 -0.67 -7.71 9.25
N GLU A 123 -1.14 -6.67 9.92
CA GLU A 123 -0.98 -6.46 11.36
C GLU A 123 -2.30 -6.05 12.02
N ALA A 124 -2.38 -6.31 13.31
CA ALA A 124 -3.45 -5.83 14.17
C ALA A 124 -2.92 -4.69 15.05
N GLU A 125 -3.57 -3.54 14.97
CA GLU A 125 -3.19 -2.32 15.64
C GLU A 125 -4.00 -2.18 16.95
N SER A 126 -3.32 -2.16 18.10
CA SER A 126 -3.96 -2.22 19.42
C SER A 126 -4.75 -0.97 19.81
N PHE A 127 -4.63 0.09 19.06
CA PHE A 127 -5.36 1.34 19.24
C PHE A 127 -6.66 1.40 18.41
N ARG A 128 -6.91 0.43 17.53
CA ARG A 128 -8.11 0.40 16.69
C ARG A 128 -9.36 -0.04 17.43
N ALA A 129 -10.50 0.40 16.96
CA ALA A 129 -11.81 0.10 17.55
C ALA A 129 -12.14 -1.40 17.61
N TYR A 130 -11.55 -2.22 16.75
CA TYR A 130 -11.73 -3.66 16.78
C TYR A 130 -10.93 -4.37 17.87
N TRP A 131 -9.90 -3.71 18.43
CA TRP A 131 -9.07 -4.30 19.46
C TRP A 131 -9.86 -4.45 20.76
N GLN A 132 -9.84 -5.63 21.35
CA GLN A 132 -10.61 -5.92 22.56
C GLN A 132 -9.71 -5.95 23.79
N VAL A 133 -10.30 -5.54 24.91
CA VAL A 133 -9.63 -5.62 26.22
C VAL A 133 -9.20 -7.06 26.49
N GLY A 134 -7.96 -7.26 26.85
CA GLY A 134 -7.38 -8.58 27.10
C GLY A 134 -6.71 -9.22 25.89
N TRP A 135 -6.75 -8.61 24.71
CA TRP A 135 -5.93 -9.08 23.60
C TRP A 135 -4.46 -8.78 23.85
N THR A 136 -3.64 -9.74 23.51
CA THR A 136 -2.18 -9.69 23.62
C THR A 136 -1.57 -10.55 22.51
N PRO A 137 -0.29 -10.42 22.19
CA PRO A 137 0.39 -11.37 21.29
C PRO A 137 0.11 -12.82 21.70
N GLY A 138 -0.43 -13.60 20.77
CA GLY A 138 -0.88 -14.98 20.99
C GLY A 138 -2.33 -15.13 21.47
N THR A 139 -3.02 -14.04 21.81
CA THR A 139 -4.43 -14.08 22.27
C THR A 139 -5.21 -12.88 21.76
N PRO A 140 -6.18 -13.04 20.87
CA PRO A 140 -6.62 -14.30 20.23
C PRO A 140 -5.53 -14.89 19.32
N SER A 141 -5.68 -16.14 18.90
CA SER A 141 -4.67 -16.89 18.17
C SER A 141 -4.28 -16.32 16.80
N PHE A 142 -5.06 -15.42 16.25
CA PHE A 142 -4.68 -14.72 15.02
C PHE A 142 -3.72 -13.55 15.26
N VAL A 143 -3.66 -12.98 16.46
CA VAL A 143 -2.61 -12.01 16.84
C VAL A 143 -1.36 -12.81 17.19
N LEU A 144 -0.36 -12.74 16.32
CA LEU A 144 0.84 -13.56 16.46
C LEU A 144 1.82 -12.96 17.47
N SER A 145 2.75 -13.79 17.94
CA SER A 145 3.86 -13.31 18.77
C SER A 145 4.83 -12.49 17.92
N GLY A 146 5.27 -11.37 18.45
CA GLY A 146 6.17 -10.45 17.76
C GLY A 146 5.69 -9.01 17.88
N THR A 147 6.44 -8.12 17.28
CA THR A 147 6.12 -6.70 17.15
C THR A 147 6.39 -6.29 15.72
N ASP A 148 5.84 -5.19 15.31
CA ASP A 148 6.13 -4.59 14.02
C ASP A 148 7.66 -4.45 13.79
N PRO A 149 8.18 -4.94 12.65
CA PRO A 149 9.61 -4.89 12.36
C PRO A 149 10.16 -3.47 12.16
N ASN A 150 9.30 -2.50 11.82
CA ASN A 150 9.67 -1.09 11.68
C ASN A 150 9.64 -0.34 13.01
N GLY A 151 9.19 -0.99 14.10
CA GLY A 151 9.20 -0.45 15.46
C GLY A 151 8.03 0.49 15.76
N PHE A 152 6.89 0.35 15.08
CA PHE A 152 5.65 1.00 15.49
C PHE A 152 5.06 0.27 16.71
N ALA A 153 4.78 1.04 17.74
CA ALA A 153 4.31 0.48 18.99
C ALA A 153 2.81 0.19 18.92
N GLY A 154 2.44 -1.02 19.30
CA GLY A 154 1.03 -1.42 19.31
C GLY A 154 0.58 -2.20 18.10
N ASP A 155 1.48 -2.44 17.13
CA ASP A 155 1.21 -3.19 15.91
C ASP A 155 1.78 -4.60 16.03
N TYR A 156 0.96 -5.57 15.69
CA TYR A 156 1.28 -6.98 15.89
C TYR A 156 0.95 -7.80 14.63
N PRO A 157 1.90 -8.61 14.14
CA PRO A 157 1.67 -9.49 12.99
C PRO A 157 0.43 -10.38 13.19
N VAL A 158 -0.34 -10.60 12.15
CA VAL A 158 -1.53 -11.44 12.21
C VAL A 158 -1.43 -12.68 11.34
N ASN A 159 -2.10 -13.73 11.75
CA ASN A 159 -2.44 -14.83 10.86
C ASN A 159 -3.65 -14.43 10.00
N PHE A 160 -3.40 -13.81 8.86
CA PHE A 160 -4.44 -13.34 7.94
C PHE A 160 -5.20 -14.49 7.23
N ALA A 161 -4.78 -15.76 7.42
CA ALA A 161 -5.59 -16.92 7.06
C ALA A 161 -6.77 -17.15 8.04
N SER A 162 -6.74 -16.52 9.22
CA SER A 162 -7.78 -16.67 10.22
C SER A 162 -9.10 -16.05 9.74
N PRO A 163 -10.20 -16.83 9.72
CA PRO A 163 -11.52 -16.27 9.39
C PRO A 163 -11.94 -15.15 10.35
N THR A 164 -11.48 -15.18 11.59
CA THR A 164 -11.77 -14.13 12.59
C THR A 164 -11.10 -12.81 12.20
N TRP A 165 -9.85 -12.84 11.76
CA TRP A 165 -9.18 -11.65 11.24
C TRP A 165 -9.84 -11.15 9.95
N GLN A 166 -10.13 -12.05 9.03
CA GLN A 166 -10.82 -11.69 7.78
C GLN A 166 -12.17 -11.03 8.03
N ALA A 167 -12.93 -11.47 9.05
CA ALA A 167 -14.19 -10.87 9.43
C ALA A 167 -14.05 -9.47 10.06
N ILE A 168 -12.88 -9.12 10.63
CA ILE A 168 -12.56 -7.76 11.05
C ILE A 168 -12.32 -6.89 9.80
N VAL A 169 -11.64 -7.43 8.79
CA VAL A 169 -11.28 -6.66 7.59
C VAL A 169 -12.48 -6.44 6.68
N PHE A 170 -13.30 -7.45 6.39
CA PHE A 170 -14.48 -7.31 5.53
C PHE A 170 -15.60 -8.30 5.91
N GLY A 171 -16.84 -8.02 5.53
CA GLY A 171 -17.95 -8.96 5.61
C GLY A 171 -19.04 -8.56 6.59
N SER A 172 -18.94 -7.44 7.28
CA SER A 172 -19.98 -6.93 8.17
C SER A 172 -19.95 -5.40 8.22
N PRO A 173 -21.03 -4.73 8.61
CA PRO A 173 -21.08 -3.26 8.72
C PRO A 173 -20.03 -2.67 9.68
N ALA A 174 -19.46 -3.46 10.58
CA ALA A 174 -18.42 -3.04 11.52
C ALA A 174 -17.00 -3.30 11.00
N SER A 175 -16.86 -4.03 9.89
CA SER A 175 -15.55 -4.35 9.32
C SER A 175 -14.91 -3.14 8.62
N LEU A 176 -13.59 -3.17 8.48
CA LEU A 176 -12.80 -2.05 7.99
C LEU A 176 -13.22 -1.59 6.59
N ILE A 177 -13.35 -2.53 5.66
CA ILE A 177 -13.75 -2.25 4.27
C ILE A 177 -15.20 -1.74 4.19
N ASP A 178 -16.12 -2.32 4.97
CA ASP A 178 -17.52 -1.87 4.97
C ASP A 178 -17.65 -0.45 5.51
N ARG A 179 -16.85 -0.07 6.51
CA ARG A 179 -16.80 1.28 7.06
C ARG A 179 -16.24 2.26 6.04
N ALA A 180 -15.11 1.92 5.38
CA ALA A 180 -14.54 2.75 4.33
C ALA A 180 -15.57 3.02 3.21
N ILE A 181 -16.31 2.00 2.78
CA ILE A 181 -17.38 2.15 1.79
C ILE A 181 -18.51 3.05 2.32
N ALA A 182 -18.94 2.86 3.56
CA ALA A 182 -20.02 3.63 4.18
C ALA A 182 -19.63 5.11 4.41
N ASP A 183 -18.36 5.37 4.74
CA ASP A 183 -17.82 6.72 4.91
C ASP A 183 -17.54 7.44 3.59
N GLY A 184 -17.70 6.75 2.46
CA GLY A 184 -17.67 7.36 1.13
C GLY A 184 -16.33 7.30 0.42
N PHE A 185 -15.30 6.69 0.99
CA PHE A 185 -13.98 6.55 0.33
C PHE A 185 -14.09 6.00 -1.09
N ASP A 186 -13.22 6.44 -1.99
CA ASP A 186 -13.15 5.94 -3.36
C ASP A 186 -12.45 4.58 -3.45
N GLY A 187 -11.69 4.24 -2.44
CA GLY A 187 -10.95 3.00 -2.34
C GLY A 187 -10.18 2.91 -1.03
N VAL A 188 -9.35 1.90 -0.94
CA VAL A 188 -8.46 1.67 0.20
C VAL A 188 -7.02 1.44 -0.25
N TYR A 189 -6.11 1.86 0.61
CA TYR A 189 -4.71 1.47 0.60
C TYR A 189 -4.54 0.34 1.61
N LEU A 190 -4.18 -0.82 1.12
CA LEU A 190 -3.93 -2.00 1.93
C LEU A 190 -2.47 -2.00 2.37
N ASP A 191 -2.26 -1.81 3.66
CA ASP A 191 -0.93 -1.84 4.25
C ASP A 191 -0.53 -3.24 4.69
N TRP A 192 0.78 -3.45 4.88
CA TRP A 192 1.39 -4.71 5.27
C TRP A 192 0.96 -5.91 4.41
N VAL A 193 0.70 -5.67 3.12
CA VAL A 193 0.52 -6.77 2.17
C VAL A 193 1.76 -7.68 2.14
N THR A 194 2.94 -7.13 2.47
CA THR A 194 4.20 -7.89 2.65
C THR A 194 4.26 -8.70 3.95
N GLY A 195 3.26 -8.64 4.82
CA GLY A 195 3.20 -9.39 6.07
C GLY A 195 3.43 -10.90 5.93
N TYR A 196 3.22 -11.46 4.74
CA TYR A 196 3.56 -12.87 4.44
C TYR A 196 5.06 -13.18 4.57
N THR A 197 5.92 -12.18 4.63
CA THR A 197 7.38 -12.35 4.80
C THR A 197 7.80 -12.46 6.27
N PHE A 198 6.93 -12.16 7.21
CA PHE A 198 7.24 -12.18 8.63
C PHE A 198 7.48 -13.59 9.13
N ALA A 199 8.54 -13.77 9.91
CA ALA A 199 8.87 -15.06 10.47
C ALA A 199 7.72 -15.68 11.30
N PRO A 200 7.00 -14.95 12.18
CA PRO A 200 5.84 -15.49 12.89
C PRO A 200 4.70 -15.93 11.95
N VAL A 201 4.49 -15.18 10.86
CA VAL A 201 3.45 -15.48 9.87
C VAL A 201 3.81 -16.73 9.08
N ILE A 202 5.07 -16.83 8.62
CA ILE A 202 5.58 -18.02 7.90
C ILE A 202 5.49 -19.27 8.81
N ALA A 203 5.83 -19.12 10.09
CA ALA A 203 5.73 -20.21 11.06
C ALA A 203 4.29 -20.68 11.28
N ALA A 204 3.33 -19.75 11.30
CA ALA A 204 1.91 -20.04 11.42
C ALA A 204 1.29 -20.56 10.11
N ASN A 205 1.80 -20.14 8.96
CA ASN A 205 1.30 -20.49 7.63
C ASN A 205 2.46 -20.56 6.61
N PRO A 206 2.99 -21.76 6.31
CA PRO A 206 4.04 -21.93 5.31
C PRO A 206 3.66 -21.48 3.88
N ASN A 207 2.36 -21.35 3.60
CA ASN A 207 1.83 -20.87 2.32
C ASN A 207 1.41 -19.39 2.39
N ALA A 208 1.97 -18.61 3.30
CA ALA A 208 1.55 -17.23 3.59
C ALA A 208 1.48 -16.36 2.33
N GLN A 209 2.44 -16.44 1.41
CA GLN A 209 2.45 -15.66 0.18
C GLN A 209 1.21 -15.89 -0.68
N ALA A 210 0.88 -17.15 -0.98
CA ALA A 210 -0.31 -17.49 -1.76
C ALA A 210 -1.61 -17.18 -1.01
N THR A 211 -1.59 -17.27 0.32
CA THR A 211 -2.71 -16.90 1.17
C THR A 211 -2.97 -15.39 1.14
N MET A 212 -1.92 -14.56 1.19
CA MET A 212 -2.05 -13.10 1.09
C MET A 212 -2.61 -12.71 -0.28
N ALA A 213 -2.11 -13.29 -1.37
CA ALA A 213 -2.67 -13.06 -2.71
C ALA A 213 -4.17 -13.38 -2.76
N SER A 214 -4.60 -14.48 -2.17
CA SER A 214 -6.01 -14.87 -2.09
C SER A 214 -6.82 -13.93 -1.19
N PHE A 215 -6.23 -13.44 -0.11
CA PHE A 215 -6.89 -12.52 0.82
C PHE A 215 -7.14 -11.16 0.17
N VAL A 216 -6.14 -10.59 -0.51
CA VAL A 216 -6.31 -9.35 -1.29
C VAL A 216 -7.38 -9.53 -2.39
N ALA A 217 -7.39 -10.67 -3.08
CA ALA A 217 -8.40 -10.97 -4.09
C ALA A 217 -9.81 -11.07 -3.50
N ALA A 218 -9.96 -11.64 -2.30
CA ALA A 218 -11.23 -11.72 -1.59
C ALA A 218 -11.73 -10.33 -1.17
N ILE A 219 -10.85 -9.49 -0.62
CA ILE A 219 -11.15 -8.08 -0.28
C ILE A 219 -11.65 -7.34 -1.51
N ALA A 220 -10.91 -7.41 -2.62
CA ALA A 220 -11.26 -6.73 -3.86
C ALA A 220 -12.61 -7.19 -4.42
N THR A 221 -12.84 -8.49 -4.47
CA THR A 221 -14.11 -9.07 -4.93
C THR A 221 -15.28 -8.58 -4.09
N TYR A 222 -15.13 -8.61 -2.76
CA TYR A 222 -16.14 -8.16 -1.83
C TYR A 222 -16.42 -6.66 -1.95
N ALA A 223 -15.39 -5.83 -1.93
CA ALA A 223 -15.51 -4.38 -1.97
C ALA A 223 -16.15 -3.90 -3.28
N LYS A 224 -15.67 -4.41 -4.42
CA LYS A 224 -16.17 -4.05 -5.76
C LYS A 224 -17.61 -4.54 -6.00
N ALA A 225 -18.01 -5.66 -5.37
CA ALA A 225 -19.40 -6.10 -5.41
C ALA A 225 -20.33 -5.15 -4.63
N LYS A 226 -19.86 -4.52 -3.55
CA LYS A 226 -20.63 -3.55 -2.77
C LYS A 226 -20.61 -2.14 -3.36
N LYS A 227 -19.46 -1.71 -3.84
CA LYS A 227 -19.28 -0.39 -4.46
C LYS A 227 -18.52 -0.59 -5.79
N PRO A 228 -19.21 -0.72 -6.92
CA PRO A 228 -18.55 -0.75 -8.23
C PRO A 228 -17.63 0.46 -8.41
N GLY A 229 -16.41 0.22 -8.90
CA GLY A 229 -15.38 1.26 -9.01
C GLY A 229 -14.58 1.51 -7.73
N PHE A 230 -14.81 0.75 -6.64
CA PHE A 230 -13.99 0.85 -5.45
C PHE A 230 -12.57 0.39 -5.72
N THR A 231 -11.60 1.27 -5.47
CA THR A 231 -10.19 1.08 -5.85
C THR A 231 -9.42 0.35 -4.75
N ILE A 232 -8.61 -0.61 -5.14
CA ILE A 232 -7.69 -1.34 -4.26
C ILE A 232 -6.26 -0.95 -4.61
N VAL A 233 -5.61 -0.21 -3.71
CA VAL A 233 -4.18 0.13 -3.80
C VAL A 233 -3.42 -0.76 -2.82
N ALA A 234 -2.44 -1.52 -3.30
CA ALA A 234 -1.68 -2.44 -2.44
C ALA A 234 -0.29 -1.89 -2.16
N GLN A 235 0.12 -1.98 -0.88
CA GLN A 235 1.46 -1.59 -0.45
C GLN A 235 2.51 -2.60 -0.90
N ASN A 236 3.59 -2.10 -1.45
CA ASN A 236 4.81 -2.86 -1.75
C ASN A 236 4.53 -4.16 -2.55
N ALA A 237 4.63 -5.30 -1.97
CA ALA A 237 4.19 -6.66 -2.38
C ALA A 237 4.19 -6.97 -3.90
N ARG A 238 5.09 -6.34 -4.65
CA ARG A 238 5.23 -6.49 -6.11
C ARG A 238 5.48 -7.92 -6.55
N GLU A 239 6.09 -8.73 -5.69
CA GLU A 239 6.36 -10.16 -5.93
C GLU A 239 5.06 -10.96 -6.10
N LEU A 240 3.96 -10.49 -5.51
CA LEU A 240 2.64 -11.10 -5.67
C LEU A 240 2.08 -10.89 -7.08
N SER A 241 2.62 -9.98 -7.88
CA SER A 241 2.17 -9.72 -9.27
C SER A 241 2.31 -10.93 -10.20
N THR A 242 3.07 -11.94 -9.80
CA THR A 242 3.16 -13.24 -10.50
C THR A 242 1.93 -14.14 -10.24
N ASP A 243 1.12 -13.83 -9.24
CA ASP A 243 -0.18 -14.49 -8.99
C ASP A 243 -1.28 -13.69 -9.70
N SER A 244 -1.95 -14.32 -10.68
CA SER A 244 -2.97 -13.64 -11.48
C SER A 244 -4.14 -13.14 -10.64
N ARG A 245 -4.50 -13.84 -9.56
CA ARG A 245 -5.58 -13.44 -8.64
C ARG A 245 -5.27 -12.09 -7.99
N TYR A 246 -4.02 -11.92 -7.55
CA TYR A 246 -3.56 -10.66 -6.97
C TYR A 246 -3.51 -9.56 -8.03
N LEU A 247 -2.91 -9.84 -9.18
CA LEU A 247 -2.75 -8.86 -10.25
C LEU A 247 -4.11 -8.35 -10.78
N GLU A 248 -5.11 -9.23 -10.88
CA GLU A 248 -6.48 -8.86 -11.26
C GLU A 248 -7.21 -8.06 -10.17
N ALA A 249 -6.92 -8.35 -8.90
CA ALA A 249 -7.57 -7.74 -7.74
C ALA A 249 -7.16 -6.28 -7.51
N VAL A 250 -5.86 -6.00 -7.63
CA VAL A 250 -5.32 -4.66 -7.34
C VAL A 250 -5.52 -3.71 -8.52
N ASP A 251 -5.85 -2.46 -8.24
CA ASP A 251 -6.04 -1.43 -9.25
C ASP A 251 -4.76 -0.57 -9.39
N ALA A 252 -3.98 -0.45 -8.31
CA ALA A 252 -2.71 0.25 -8.28
C ALA A 252 -1.79 -0.35 -7.20
N VAL A 253 -0.51 -0.01 -7.28
CA VAL A 253 0.48 -0.35 -6.27
C VAL A 253 1.12 0.92 -5.74
N LEU A 254 1.37 0.99 -4.43
CA LEU A 254 2.15 2.04 -3.81
C LEU A 254 3.43 1.42 -3.23
N GLN A 255 4.59 1.86 -3.75
CA GLN A 255 5.91 1.43 -3.30
C GLN A 255 6.49 2.44 -2.34
N GLU A 256 6.87 2.01 -1.15
CA GLU A 256 7.64 2.83 -0.22
C GLU A 256 9.14 2.62 -0.40
N ASP A 257 9.93 3.60 0.05
CA ASP A 257 11.40 3.51 0.08
C ASP A 257 12.04 3.25 -1.31
N LEU A 258 11.49 3.86 -2.35
CA LEU A 258 12.02 3.62 -3.70
C LEU A 258 13.41 4.22 -3.90
N PHE A 259 13.64 5.42 -3.39
CA PHE A 259 14.89 6.17 -3.51
C PHE A 259 15.48 6.58 -2.17
N PHE A 260 14.62 6.87 -1.18
CA PHE A 260 15.00 7.26 0.17
C PHE A 260 14.11 6.57 1.19
N SER A 261 14.74 5.98 2.19
CA SER A 261 14.08 5.29 3.28
C SER A 261 14.20 6.03 4.60
N ASN A 262 13.62 5.45 5.62
CA ASN A 262 13.59 5.92 7.00
C ASN A 262 14.03 4.83 7.98
N SER A 263 14.09 5.16 9.26
CA SER A 263 14.24 4.19 10.36
C SER A 263 13.56 4.70 11.61
N ALA A 264 13.49 3.88 12.64
CA ALA A 264 12.96 4.29 13.95
C ALA A 264 13.69 5.48 14.59
N THR A 265 14.91 5.78 14.16
CA THR A 265 15.75 6.87 14.68
C THR A 265 16.05 7.97 13.67
N GLN A 266 15.64 7.82 12.42
CA GLN A 266 15.88 8.78 11.34
C GLN A 266 14.63 8.89 10.44
N ALA A 267 14.01 10.05 10.44
CA ALA A 267 12.73 10.30 9.78
C ALA A 267 12.74 10.26 8.25
N GLY A 268 13.92 10.20 7.64
CA GLY A 268 14.11 10.14 6.20
C GLY A 268 15.58 10.33 5.81
N ASP A 269 15.83 10.59 4.53
CA ASP A 269 17.15 10.88 3.95
C ASP A 269 18.16 9.71 4.00
N ILE A 270 17.68 8.48 4.23
CA ILE A 270 18.50 7.28 4.09
C ILE A 270 18.46 6.86 2.62
N ALA A 271 19.54 7.09 1.88
CA ALA A 271 19.58 6.73 0.47
C ALA A 271 19.39 5.23 0.27
N GLN A 272 18.46 4.83 -0.58
CA GLN A 272 18.24 3.44 -0.93
C GLN A 272 19.44 2.88 -1.71
N ASN A 273 19.76 1.62 -1.48
CA ASN A 273 20.80 0.95 -2.25
C ASN A 273 20.46 0.95 -3.75
N SER A 274 21.40 1.35 -4.58
CA SER A 274 21.16 1.51 -6.03
C SER A 274 20.77 0.22 -6.74
N ALA A 275 21.27 -0.94 -6.29
CA ALA A 275 20.88 -2.23 -6.83
C ALA A 275 19.43 -2.58 -6.46
N VAL A 276 19.02 -2.29 -5.22
CA VAL A 276 17.64 -2.43 -4.76
C VAL A 276 16.72 -1.52 -5.57
N THR A 277 17.03 -0.24 -5.68
CA THR A 277 16.26 0.71 -6.52
C THR A 277 16.12 0.20 -7.96
N SER A 278 17.20 -0.28 -8.56
CA SER A 278 17.16 -0.79 -9.95
C SER A 278 16.27 -2.01 -10.10
N GLN A 279 16.28 -2.91 -9.12
CA GLN A 279 15.40 -4.07 -9.09
C GLN A 279 13.94 -3.63 -8.94
N LEU A 280 13.65 -2.74 -7.97
CA LEU A 280 12.31 -2.19 -7.74
C LEU A 280 11.76 -1.55 -9.01
N LEU A 281 12.53 -0.69 -9.67
CA LEU A 281 12.10 -0.03 -10.91
C LEU A 281 11.80 -1.02 -12.02
N THR A 282 12.54 -2.11 -12.13
CA THR A 282 12.29 -3.17 -13.12
C THR A 282 10.96 -3.86 -12.85
N GLU A 283 10.72 -4.26 -11.60
CA GLU A 283 9.49 -4.96 -11.18
C GLU A 283 8.25 -4.04 -11.28
N LEU A 284 8.37 -2.78 -10.85
CA LEU A 284 7.32 -1.78 -10.97
C LEU A 284 7.00 -1.43 -12.44
N SER A 285 8.01 -1.47 -13.32
CA SER A 285 7.80 -1.31 -14.77
C SER A 285 6.90 -2.41 -15.32
N ALA A 286 7.07 -3.66 -14.89
CA ALA A 286 6.20 -4.76 -15.30
C ALA A 286 4.74 -4.55 -14.87
N LEU A 287 4.50 -4.06 -13.65
CA LEU A 287 3.16 -3.71 -13.17
C LEU A 287 2.53 -2.60 -14.03
N ARG A 288 3.30 -1.56 -14.38
CA ARG A 288 2.82 -0.49 -15.26
C ARG A 288 2.46 -1.00 -16.65
N PHE A 289 3.25 -1.92 -17.21
CA PHE A 289 2.91 -2.57 -18.48
C PHE A 289 1.62 -3.40 -18.40
N ALA A 290 1.32 -3.96 -17.22
CA ALA A 290 0.05 -4.63 -16.93
C ALA A 290 -1.11 -3.65 -16.70
N GLY A 291 -0.89 -2.34 -16.90
CA GLY A 291 -1.92 -1.30 -16.72
C GLY A 291 -2.16 -0.87 -15.29
N LYS A 292 -1.26 -1.24 -14.34
CA LYS A 292 -1.37 -0.84 -12.94
C LYS A 292 -0.56 0.44 -12.69
N PRO A 293 -1.20 1.57 -12.37
CA PRO A 293 -0.49 2.76 -11.92
C PRO A 293 0.37 2.45 -10.70
N VAL A 294 1.53 3.09 -10.65
CA VAL A 294 2.46 2.97 -9.53
C VAL A 294 2.61 4.32 -8.86
N PHE A 295 2.30 4.34 -7.58
CA PHE A 295 2.60 5.40 -6.66
C PHE A 295 3.87 5.09 -5.89
N SER A 296 4.57 6.10 -5.37
CA SER A 296 5.64 5.89 -4.40
C SER A 296 5.61 6.92 -3.27
N ILE A 297 6.02 6.49 -2.09
CA ILE A 297 6.35 7.37 -0.97
C ILE A 297 7.83 7.20 -0.68
N ASP A 298 8.56 8.30 -0.81
CA ASP A 298 9.95 8.38 -0.37
C ASP A 298 10.07 9.27 0.87
N TYR A 299 10.92 8.84 1.79
CA TYR A 299 11.11 9.54 3.05
C TYR A 299 12.33 10.45 2.97
N ALA A 300 12.08 11.74 2.73
CA ALA A 300 13.13 12.74 2.68
C ALA A 300 12.71 14.01 3.45
N THR A 301 13.64 14.54 4.23
CA THR A 301 13.48 15.73 5.07
C THR A 301 14.28 16.92 4.57
N THR A 302 15.09 16.72 3.54
CA THR A 302 15.88 17.78 2.88
C THR A 302 15.34 18.08 1.48
N SER A 303 15.38 19.36 1.09
CA SER A 303 14.93 19.80 -0.23
C SER A 303 15.71 19.14 -1.38
N ALA A 304 17.01 18.88 -1.18
CA ALA A 304 17.83 18.23 -2.19
C ALA A 304 17.38 16.79 -2.47
N ASN A 305 17.13 16.01 -1.42
CA ASN A 305 16.67 14.62 -1.54
C ASN A 305 15.22 14.55 -2.05
N ALA A 306 14.34 15.44 -1.59
CA ALA A 306 12.98 15.55 -2.11
C ALA A 306 12.97 15.85 -3.62
N THR A 307 13.77 16.82 -4.07
CA THR A 307 13.90 17.14 -5.50
C THR A 307 14.45 15.96 -6.29
N SER A 308 15.43 15.24 -5.72
CA SER A 308 15.99 14.02 -6.33
C SER A 308 14.94 12.93 -6.49
N ALA A 309 14.15 12.65 -5.44
CA ALA A 309 13.07 11.65 -5.47
C ALA A 309 12.05 11.98 -6.55
N TYR A 310 11.47 13.17 -6.55
CA TYR A 310 10.51 13.61 -7.58
C TYR A 310 11.06 13.51 -8.99
N THR A 311 12.32 13.92 -9.21
CA THR A 311 12.93 13.87 -10.53
C THR A 311 13.12 12.46 -11.04
N ARG A 312 13.59 11.56 -10.17
CA ARG A 312 13.81 10.15 -10.49
C ARG A 312 12.48 9.42 -10.72
N ALA A 313 11.49 9.64 -9.86
CA ALA A 313 10.16 9.05 -9.98
C ALA A 313 9.47 9.47 -11.29
N ARG A 314 9.53 10.78 -11.64
CA ARG A 314 9.02 11.28 -12.92
C ARG A 314 9.67 10.58 -14.09
N SER A 315 11.00 10.41 -14.07
CA SER A 315 11.74 9.72 -15.13
C SER A 315 11.34 8.24 -15.24
N ALA A 316 10.96 7.62 -14.13
CA ALA A 316 10.46 6.25 -14.07
C ALA A 316 8.95 6.14 -14.38
N GLY A 317 8.24 7.26 -14.51
CA GLY A 317 6.79 7.31 -14.70
C GLY A 317 6.00 6.82 -13.49
N VAL A 318 6.52 7.09 -12.30
CA VAL A 318 5.93 6.80 -10.99
C VAL A 318 5.34 8.09 -10.43
N ILE A 319 4.20 7.99 -9.77
CA ILE A 319 3.53 9.13 -9.12
C ILE A 319 4.06 9.22 -7.70
N GLU A 320 4.83 10.25 -7.42
CA GLU A 320 5.62 10.37 -6.21
C GLU A 320 5.00 11.30 -5.17
N TYR A 321 5.12 10.92 -3.90
CA TYR A 321 4.94 11.78 -2.75
C TYR A 321 6.16 11.68 -1.83
N VAL A 322 6.71 12.81 -1.42
CA VAL A 322 7.85 12.86 -0.49
C VAL A 322 7.41 13.42 0.85
N SER A 323 7.73 12.71 1.92
CA SER A 323 7.38 13.13 3.28
C SER A 323 8.44 12.67 4.28
N ASP A 324 8.18 12.87 5.56
CA ASP A 324 8.89 12.20 6.65
C ASP A 324 8.20 10.88 7.03
N ARG A 325 8.87 10.08 7.87
CA ARG A 325 8.38 8.79 8.37
C ARG A 325 7.03 8.89 9.07
N ALA A 326 6.74 9.99 9.70
CA ALA A 326 5.54 10.11 10.52
C ALA A 326 4.26 10.21 9.69
N LEU A 327 4.34 10.67 8.44
CA LEU A 327 3.18 10.97 7.60
C LEU A 327 2.09 11.76 8.36
N GLY A 328 2.55 12.63 9.28
CA GLY A 328 1.68 13.31 10.25
C GLY A 328 1.07 14.61 9.74
N ALA A 329 1.57 15.14 8.64
CA ALA A 329 1.12 16.38 8.02
C ALA A 329 1.45 16.39 6.53
N LEU A 330 0.83 17.29 5.78
CA LEU A 330 1.24 17.54 4.40
C LEU A 330 2.72 17.92 4.35
N SER A 331 3.43 17.29 3.42
CA SER A 331 4.82 17.62 3.15
C SER A 331 4.97 19.08 2.73
N SER A 332 6.06 19.70 3.18
CA SER A 332 6.49 21.01 2.68
C SER A 332 7.10 20.93 1.26
N PHE A 333 7.37 19.73 0.75
CA PHE A 333 7.93 19.48 -0.57
C PHE A 333 6.79 19.15 -1.53
N ALA A 334 6.30 20.16 -2.25
CA ALA A 334 5.30 19.93 -3.28
C ALA A 334 5.91 19.24 -4.51
N PRO A 335 5.15 18.39 -5.23
CA PRO A 335 5.59 17.87 -6.53
C PRO A 335 5.80 19.05 -7.49
N PRO A 336 6.89 19.05 -8.26
CA PRO A 336 7.24 20.09 -9.20
C PRO A 336 6.34 20.10 -10.44
#